data_0de2771e0adc9f81e1bd34fb947a7691
#
_entry.id   0de2771e0adc9f81e1bd34fb947a7691
#
_cell.length_a   1.000
_cell.length_b   1.000
_cell.length_c   1.000
_cell.angle_alpha   90.00
_cell.angle_beta   90.00
_cell.angle_gamma   90.00
#
_symmetry.space_group_name_H-M   'P 1'
#
loop_
_entity.id
_entity.type
_entity.pdbx_description
1 polymer ?
#
loop_
_entity_poly.entity_id
_entity_poly.type
_entity_poly.pdbx_seq_one_letter_code
_entity_poly.pdbx_strand_id
1 'polypeptide(L)'
;MDTVFQKEVEEEYKKINLKWLNLHFKISFYSVILTFLLECLLGLLMYHTGEISSTIPVYLIKFLIIPSTLNALLIFAEYKVIYPNVFSPKIKIFTVSLVSVAICFTVFTIHTGLSSLFIIFAIPILLTSIYGDYALSSITAILSIISLVVSELFIQWDVDKISVFSDGIRMGNFIVSLFVLLAFFAVSLVIIYFEREKNDASLCKDLERQKLRHKIKIDDLTGLYNRIAFRKAIRNMEEDTSSVEYIFVMIDVDNFKLLNDKFGHLAGDNCLIELSGIMKKFCCDCDLFRYGGG
;
A
#
# COMPACT_ATOMS: atom_id res chain seq x y z
N MET A 1 -16.44 -11.86 16.98
CA MET A 1 -16.38 -12.25 15.55
C MET A 1 -15.87 -11.11 14.67
N ASP A 2 -16.29 -9.88 14.92
CA ASP A 2 -15.82 -8.71 14.15
C ASP A 2 -14.34 -8.36 14.37
N THR A 3 -13.78 -8.68 15.55
CA THR A 3 -12.38 -8.35 15.89
C THR A 3 -11.35 -9.23 15.17
N VAL A 4 -11.66 -10.48 14.87
CA VAL A 4 -10.76 -11.39 14.11
C VAL A 4 -10.72 -10.97 12.65
N PHE A 5 -11.86 -10.66 12.08
CA PHE A 5 -11.96 -10.21 10.71
C PHE A 5 -11.30 -8.84 10.47
N GLN A 6 -11.50 -7.90 11.39
CA GLN A 6 -10.79 -6.61 11.32
C GLN A 6 -9.27 -6.79 11.31
N LYS A 7 -8.74 -7.76 12.08
CA LYS A 7 -7.31 -8.09 12.06
C LYS A 7 -6.85 -8.69 10.73
N GLU A 8 -7.63 -9.60 10.13
CA GLU A 8 -7.30 -10.18 8.82
C GLU A 8 -7.27 -9.10 7.72
N VAL A 9 -8.24 -8.19 7.72
CA VAL A 9 -8.28 -7.06 6.79
C VAL A 9 -7.09 -6.12 7.01
N GLU A 10 -6.77 -5.76 8.26
CA GLU A 10 -5.59 -4.96 8.56
C GLU A 10 -4.28 -5.63 8.12
N GLU A 11 -4.18 -6.95 8.22
CA GLU A 11 -3.01 -7.69 7.74
C GLU A 11 -2.89 -7.68 6.22
N GLU A 12 -4.00 -7.77 5.49
CA GLU A 12 -3.99 -7.65 4.03
C GLU A 12 -3.58 -6.24 3.58
N TYR A 13 -4.11 -5.19 4.22
CA TYR A 13 -3.66 -3.82 3.95
C TYR A 13 -2.18 -3.61 4.26
N LYS A 14 -1.67 -4.19 5.35
CA LYS A 14 -0.23 -4.17 5.66
C LYS A 14 0.60 -4.83 4.56
N LYS A 15 0.15 -5.96 4.01
CA LYS A 15 0.84 -6.64 2.90
C LYS A 15 0.84 -5.80 1.63
N ILE A 16 -0.28 -5.13 1.30
CA ILE A 16 -0.38 -4.23 0.15
C ILE A 16 0.56 -3.04 0.33
N ASN A 17 0.54 -2.39 1.49
CA ASN A 17 1.43 -1.27 1.79
C ASN A 17 2.91 -1.65 1.73
N LEU A 18 3.29 -2.87 2.12
CA LEU A 18 4.65 -3.37 1.97
C LEU A 18 5.06 -3.58 0.50
N LYS A 19 4.13 -4.01 -0.36
CA LYS A 19 4.39 -4.12 -1.80
C LYS A 19 4.61 -2.72 -2.42
N TRP A 20 3.77 -1.75 -2.06
CA TRP A 20 3.92 -0.36 -2.50
C TRP A 20 5.22 0.28 -1.98
N LEU A 21 5.58 0.04 -0.72
CA LEU A 21 6.83 0.51 -0.14
C LEU A 21 8.04 -0.02 -0.92
N ASN A 22 8.06 -1.31 -1.23
CA ASN A 22 9.13 -1.91 -2.03
C ASN A 22 9.17 -1.37 -3.47
N LEU A 23 8.00 -1.09 -4.06
CA LEU A 23 7.94 -0.47 -5.39
C LEU A 23 8.46 0.96 -5.36
N HIS A 24 8.05 1.75 -4.36
CA HIS A 24 8.51 3.12 -4.19
C HIS A 24 10.03 3.18 -4.01
N PHE A 25 10.60 2.32 -3.16
CA PHE A 25 12.05 2.19 -3.01
C PHE A 25 12.75 1.85 -4.34
N LYS A 26 12.19 0.91 -5.13
CA LYS A 26 12.73 0.58 -6.45
C LYS A 26 12.68 1.77 -7.40
N ILE A 27 11.60 2.55 -7.37
CA ILE A 27 11.46 3.78 -8.17
C ILE A 27 12.55 4.77 -7.78
N SER A 28 12.75 5.03 -6.47
CA SER A 28 13.84 5.90 -5.97
C SER A 28 15.21 5.40 -6.43
N PHE A 29 15.47 4.10 -6.31
CA PHE A 29 16.72 3.48 -6.71
C PHE A 29 16.99 3.63 -8.23
N TYR A 30 16.00 3.28 -9.06
CA TYR A 30 16.14 3.41 -10.51
C TYR A 30 16.19 4.87 -10.97
N SER A 31 15.52 5.78 -10.29
CA SER A 31 15.62 7.21 -10.59
C SER A 31 17.02 7.75 -10.38
N VAL A 32 17.72 7.30 -9.34
CA VAL A 32 19.12 7.68 -9.09
C VAL A 32 20.06 7.13 -10.21
N ILE A 33 19.85 5.89 -10.64
CA ILE A 33 20.61 5.33 -11.77
C ILE A 33 20.35 6.13 -13.05
N LEU A 34 19.08 6.42 -13.33
CA LEU A 34 18.70 7.20 -14.51
C LEU A 34 19.30 8.62 -14.48
N THR A 35 19.28 9.26 -13.32
CA THR A 35 19.90 10.58 -13.11
C THR A 35 21.40 10.52 -13.39
N PHE A 36 22.11 9.53 -12.86
CA PHE A 36 23.54 9.34 -13.12
C PHE A 36 23.84 9.18 -14.60
N LEU A 37 23.04 8.37 -15.33
CA LEU A 37 23.19 8.19 -16.78
C LEU A 37 22.93 9.50 -17.54
N LEU A 38 21.95 10.28 -17.11
CA LEU A 38 21.63 11.58 -17.68
C LEU A 38 22.77 12.58 -17.45
N GLU A 39 23.34 12.62 -16.25
CA GLU A 39 24.50 13.46 -15.88
C GLU A 39 25.71 13.11 -16.76
N CYS A 40 25.98 11.83 -16.98
CA CYS A 40 27.04 11.39 -17.89
C CYS A 40 26.79 11.85 -19.35
N LEU A 41 25.54 11.71 -19.82
CA LEU A 41 25.16 12.12 -21.17
C LEU A 41 25.28 13.64 -21.37
N LEU A 42 24.78 14.42 -20.41
CA LEU A 42 24.89 15.89 -20.43
C LEU A 42 26.34 16.33 -20.38
N GLY A 43 27.18 15.68 -19.54
CA GLY A 43 28.62 15.98 -19.48
C GLY A 43 29.34 15.71 -20.81
N LEU A 44 29.02 14.62 -21.49
CA LEU A 44 29.54 14.32 -22.83
C LEU A 44 29.09 15.35 -23.87
N LEU A 45 27.80 15.76 -23.82
CA LEU A 45 27.25 16.75 -24.73
C LEU A 45 27.96 18.11 -24.53
N MET A 46 28.08 18.61 -23.30
CA MET A 46 28.75 19.86 -22.99
C MET A 46 30.24 19.85 -23.31
N TYR A 47 30.87 18.68 -23.19
CA TYR A 47 32.27 18.52 -23.64
C TYR A 47 32.40 18.67 -25.17
N HIS A 48 31.47 18.07 -25.92
CA HIS A 48 31.50 18.17 -27.40
C HIS A 48 31.12 19.55 -27.93
N THR A 49 30.22 20.26 -27.27
CA THR A 49 29.82 21.63 -27.68
C THR A 49 30.80 22.70 -27.19
N GLY A 50 31.74 22.36 -26.32
CA GLY A 50 32.70 23.34 -25.78
C GLY A 50 32.09 24.30 -24.78
N GLU A 51 30.91 23.99 -24.21
CA GLU A 51 30.16 24.84 -23.26
C GLU A 51 30.61 24.67 -21.81
N ILE A 52 31.65 23.87 -21.53
CA ILE A 52 32.20 23.73 -20.19
C ILE A 52 33.00 24.96 -19.86
N SER A 53 32.46 25.82 -18.98
CA SER A 53 33.13 27.05 -18.50
C SER A 53 34.27 26.80 -17.51
N SER A 54 34.36 25.59 -16.93
CA SER A 54 35.37 25.19 -15.95
C SER A 54 36.34 24.12 -16.48
N THR A 55 37.38 23.79 -15.70
CA THR A 55 38.24 22.67 -16.06
C THR A 55 37.49 21.33 -15.95
N ILE A 56 37.81 20.36 -16.83
CA ILE A 56 37.11 19.06 -16.86
C ILE A 56 37.06 18.36 -15.50
N PRO A 57 38.14 18.29 -14.68
CA PRO A 57 38.08 17.69 -13.34
C PRO A 57 37.11 18.40 -12.39
N VAL A 58 37.06 19.73 -12.42
CA VAL A 58 36.14 20.52 -11.60
C VAL A 58 34.69 20.26 -12.01
N TYR A 59 34.41 20.21 -13.31
CA TYR A 59 33.10 19.88 -13.83
C TYR A 59 32.65 18.48 -13.38
N LEU A 60 33.49 17.47 -13.55
CA LEU A 60 33.19 16.09 -13.16
C LEU A 60 32.92 15.96 -11.64
N ILE A 61 33.71 16.63 -10.81
CA ILE A 61 33.50 16.62 -9.37
C ILE A 61 32.17 17.29 -9.04
N LYS A 62 31.87 18.46 -9.59
CA LYS A 62 30.74 19.30 -9.23
C LYS A 62 29.41 18.78 -9.75
N PHE A 63 29.35 18.28 -10.99
CA PHE A 63 28.12 17.94 -11.67
C PHE A 63 27.89 16.42 -11.83
N LEU A 64 28.89 15.58 -11.50
CA LEU A 64 28.76 14.13 -11.59
C LEU A 64 29.04 13.45 -10.25
N ILE A 65 30.22 13.65 -9.65
CA ILE A 65 30.64 12.87 -8.49
C ILE A 65 29.84 13.27 -7.23
N ILE A 66 29.74 14.56 -6.94
CA ILE A 66 29.05 15.06 -5.73
C ILE A 66 27.55 14.66 -5.76
N PRO A 67 26.77 14.96 -6.82
CA PRO A 67 25.35 14.58 -6.85
C PRO A 67 25.11 13.08 -6.77
N SER A 68 25.90 12.31 -7.53
CA SER A 68 25.78 10.86 -7.52
C SER A 68 26.10 10.25 -6.15
N THR A 69 27.12 10.77 -5.44
CA THR A 69 27.44 10.30 -4.09
C THR A 69 26.38 10.69 -3.07
N LEU A 70 25.82 11.90 -3.14
CA LEU A 70 24.72 12.32 -2.29
C LEU A 70 23.47 11.47 -2.49
N ASN A 71 23.08 11.24 -3.76
CA ASN A 71 21.94 10.40 -4.09
C ASN A 71 22.16 8.94 -3.65
N ALA A 72 23.37 8.40 -3.81
CA ALA A 72 23.72 7.05 -3.34
C ALA A 72 23.63 6.95 -1.81
N LEU A 73 24.06 7.96 -1.07
CA LEU A 73 23.94 8.03 0.39
C LEU A 73 22.48 8.11 0.83
N LEU A 74 21.62 8.85 0.11
CA LEU A 74 20.18 8.92 0.38
C LEU A 74 19.53 7.55 0.19
N ILE A 75 19.81 6.85 -0.90
CA ILE A 75 19.31 5.48 -1.14
C ILE A 75 19.84 4.49 -0.09
N PHE A 76 21.10 4.62 0.31
CA PHE A 76 21.66 3.78 1.36
C PHE A 76 20.97 4.01 2.72
N ALA A 77 20.70 5.26 3.09
CA ALA A 77 19.95 5.59 4.29
C ALA A 77 18.51 5.04 4.24
N GLU A 78 17.84 5.19 3.09
CA GLU A 78 16.52 4.63 2.83
C GLU A 78 16.51 3.10 2.99
N TYR A 79 17.47 2.40 2.40
CA TYR A 79 17.64 0.95 2.53
C TYR A 79 17.77 0.51 3.99
N LYS A 80 18.57 1.24 4.80
CA LYS A 80 18.78 0.96 6.22
C LYS A 80 17.52 1.14 7.08
N VAL A 81 16.54 1.90 6.62
CA VAL A 81 15.25 2.08 7.32
C VAL A 81 14.21 1.08 6.85
N ILE A 82 14.15 0.77 5.53
CA ILE A 82 13.10 -0.07 4.96
C ILE A 82 13.24 -1.53 5.34
N TYR A 83 14.43 -2.09 5.19
CA TYR A 83 14.63 -3.54 5.29
C TYR A 83 14.67 -4.09 6.73
N PRO A 84 15.23 -3.41 7.74
CA PRO A 84 15.15 -3.90 9.12
C PRO A 84 13.73 -3.88 9.67
N ASN A 85 13.38 -4.91 10.46
CA ASN A 85 12.07 -4.98 11.13
C ASN A 85 11.95 -4.12 12.39
N VAL A 86 12.90 -3.20 12.61
CA VAL A 86 12.96 -2.34 13.80
C VAL A 86 11.98 -1.15 13.67
N PHE A 87 11.76 -0.64 12.45
CA PHE A 87 10.97 0.55 12.23
C PHE A 87 9.51 0.25 11.91
N SER A 88 8.61 1.09 12.42
CA SER A 88 7.19 0.97 12.13
C SER A 88 6.90 1.21 10.63
N PRO A 89 5.82 0.62 10.07
CA PRO A 89 5.44 0.84 8.68
C PRO A 89 5.27 2.31 8.31
N LYS A 90 4.74 3.12 9.24
CA LYS A 90 4.58 4.56 9.03
C LYS A 90 5.93 5.26 8.84
N ILE A 91 6.92 4.98 9.69
CA ILE A 91 8.26 5.57 9.56
C ILE A 91 8.88 5.20 8.22
N LYS A 92 8.75 3.94 7.79
CA LYS A 92 9.27 3.46 6.50
C LYS A 92 8.67 4.24 5.33
N ILE A 93 7.34 4.42 5.31
CA ILE A 93 6.61 5.15 4.27
C ILE A 93 7.03 6.63 4.26
N PHE A 94 7.12 7.28 5.42
CA PHE A 94 7.61 8.66 5.51
C PHE A 94 9.04 8.79 4.99
N THR A 95 9.93 7.88 5.36
CA THR A 95 11.34 7.90 4.92
C THR A 95 11.46 7.84 3.41
N VAL A 96 10.77 6.89 2.75
CA VAL A 96 10.78 6.74 1.29
C VAL A 96 10.28 8.01 0.61
N SER A 97 9.20 8.59 1.11
CA SER A 97 8.60 9.79 0.55
C SER A 97 9.52 11.00 0.69
N LEU A 98 10.15 11.19 1.85
CA LEU A 98 11.07 12.29 2.10
C LEU A 98 12.39 12.15 1.33
N VAL A 99 12.90 10.93 1.20
CA VAL A 99 14.11 10.66 0.38
C VAL A 99 13.83 10.95 -1.09
N SER A 100 12.64 10.62 -1.61
CA SER A 100 12.26 11.00 -2.98
C SER A 100 12.30 12.52 -3.20
N VAL A 101 11.82 13.31 -2.24
CA VAL A 101 11.92 14.79 -2.30
C VAL A 101 13.37 15.23 -2.26
N ALA A 102 14.20 14.65 -1.38
CA ALA A 102 15.62 14.99 -1.25
C ALA A 102 16.40 14.67 -2.54
N ILE A 103 16.12 13.55 -3.21
CA ILE A 103 16.71 13.22 -4.52
C ILE A 103 16.32 14.27 -5.55
N CYS A 104 15.03 14.62 -5.65
CA CYS A 104 14.56 15.66 -6.56
C CYS A 104 15.22 17.01 -6.28
N PHE A 105 15.39 17.36 -4.99
CA PHE A 105 16.08 18.57 -4.57
C PHE A 105 17.54 18.59 -5.01
N THR A 106 18.27 17.49 -4.82
CA THR A 106 19.68 17.37 -5.25
C THR A 106 19.80 17.53 -6.76
N VAL A 107 18.99 16.79 -7.53
CA VAL A 107 19.02 16.82 -9.00
C VAL A 107 18.68 18.21 -9.54
N PHE A 108 17.62 18.82 -9.02
CA PHE A 108 17.19 20.14 -9.46
C PHE A 108 18.21 21.21 -9.10
N THR A 109 18.77 21.19 -7.87
CA THR A 109 19.74 22.18 -7.40
C THR A 109 20.99 22.23 -8.27
N ILE A 110 21.43 21.08 -8.75
CA ILE A 110 22.65 20.95 -9.55
C ILE A 110 22.41 21.37 -11.00
N HIS A 111 21.23 21.03 -11.53
CA HIS A 111 20.88 21.30 -12.92
C HIS A 111 19.85 22.44 -13.09
N THR A 112 19.93 23.47 -12.24
CA THR A 112 19.02 24.63 -12.27
C THR A 112 19.01 25.41 -13.60
N GLY A 113 20.01 25.22 -14.47
CA GLY A 113 20.02 25.77 -15.82
C GLY A 113 18.91 25.22 -16.74
N LEU A 114 18.42 23.99 -16.44
CA LEU A 114 17.38 23.33 -17.22
C LEU A 114 16.00 23.62 -16.62
N SER A 115 15.30 24.63 -17.12
CA SER A 115 13.97 25.03 -16.62
C SER A 115 12.91 23.91 -16.69
N SER A 116 13.06 22.96 -17.61
CA SER A 116 12.16 21.79 -17.70
C SER A 116 12.20 20.86 -16.46
N LEU A 117 13.24 20.92 -15.65
CA LEU A 117 13.39 20.10 -14.45
C LEU A 117 12.47 20.52 -13.28
N PHE A 118 11.81 21.66 -13.34
CA PHE A 118 10.84 22.07 -12.31
C PHE A 118 9.79 21.00 -12.04
N ILE A 119 9.37 20.25 -13.06
CA ILE A 119 8.33 19.22 -12.97
C ILE A 119 8.75 18.00 -12.14
N ILE A 120 10.06 17.79 -11.88
CA ILE A 120 10.55 16.62 -11.15
C ILE A 120 9.95 16.53 -9.74
N PHE A 121 9.64 17.66 -9.10
CA PHE A 121 9.01 17.72 -7.79
C PHE A 121 7.55 17.22 -7.76
N ALA A 122 6.91 17.03 -8.91
CA ALA A 122 5.60 16.41 -8.98
C ALA A 122 5.66 14.89 -8.70
N ILE A 123 6.80 14.24 -8.97
CA ILE A 123 6.99 12.80 -8.79
C ILE A 123 6.73 12.37 -7.34
N PRO A 124 7.41 12.90 -6.30
CA PRO A 124 7.15 12.52 -4.92
C PRO A 124 5.71 12.85 -4.47
N ILE A 125 5.09 13.94 -4.95
CA ILE A 125 3.71 14.30 -4.64
C ILE A 125 2.75 13.21 -5.13
N LEU A 126 2.90 12.75 -6.38
CA LEU A 126 2.05 11.70 -6.95
C LEU A 126 2.32 10.33 -6.34
N LEU A 127 3.58 9.97 -6.07
CA LEU A 127 3.93 8.69 -5.47
C LEU A 127 3.34 8.53 -4.06
N THR A 128 3.29 9.61 -3.29
CA THR A 128 2.73 9.56 -1.92
C THR A 128 1.22 9.44 -1.90
N SER A 129 0.50 9.84 -2.95
CA SER A 129 -0.96 9.73 -3.01
C SER A 129 -1.46 8.27 -2.95
N ILE A 130 -0.64 7.31 -3.39
CA ILE A 130 -0.95 5.88 -3.40
C ILE A 130 -1.19 5.32 -1.99
N TYR A 131 -0.56 5.92 -0.97
CA TYR A 131 -0.74 5.47 0.42
C TYR A 131 -2.07 5.92 1.05
N GLY A 132 -2.87 6.73 0.37
CA GLY A 132 -4.14 7.20 0.87
C GLY A 132 -4.05 8.08 2.13
N ASP A 133 -2.89 8.65 2.44
CA ASP A 133 -2.64 9.46 3.63
C ASP A 133 -2.52 10.95 3.26
N TYR A 134 -3.52 11.73 3.66
CA TYR A 134 -3.56 13.18 3.41
C TYR A 134 -2.40 13.93 4.08
N ALA A 135 -2.03 13.54 5.31
CA ALA A 135 -0.94 14.21 6.04
C ALA A 135 0.40 13.99 5.34
N LEU A 136 0.68 12.73 4.94
CA LEU A 136 1.90 12.40 4.21
C LEU A 136 1.99 13.16 2.89
N SER A 137 0.92 13.14 2.08
CA SER A 137 0.88 13.82 0.79
C SER A 137 1.03 15.33 0.93
N SER A 138 0.37 15.93 1.94
CA SER A 138 0.51 17.37 2.21
C SER A 138 1.92 17.76 2.64
N ILE A 139 2.54 16.99 3.54
CA ILE A 139 3.92 17.23 3.97
C ILE A 139 4.88 17.11 2.77
N THR A 140 4.72 16.09 1.95
CA THR A 140 5.55 15.87 0.77
C THR A 140 5.39 17.00 -0.24
N ALA A 141 4.16 17.47 -0.48
CA ALA A 141 3.90 18.59 -1.38
C ALA A 141 4.49 19.90 -0.87
N ILE A 142 4.32 20.22 0.41
CA ILE A 142 4.90 21.40 1.04
C ILE A 142 6.43 21.37 0.94
N LEU A 143 7.05 20.23 1.26
CA LEU A 143 8.50 20.08 1.18
C LEU A 143 9.01 20.17 -0.27
N SER A 144 8.27 19.62 -1.25
CA SER A 144 8.61 19.76 -2.67
C SER A 144 8.58 21.21 -3.13
N ILE A 145 7.56 21.97 -2.73
CA ILE A 145 7.47 23.41 -3.05
C ILE A 145 8.58 24.20 -2.35
N ILE A 146 8.83 23.95 -1.07
CA ILE A 146 9.92 24.60 -0.34
C ILE A 146 11.27 24.27 -1.00
N SER A 147 11.51 23.02 -1.37
CA SER A 147 12.73 22.56 -2.05
C SER A 147 12.95 23.30 -3.37
N LEU A 148 11.88 23.45 -4.16
CA LEU A 148 11.93 24.23 -5.39
C LEU A 148 12.31 25.69 -5.13
N VAL A 149 11.61 26.34 -4.18
CA VAL A 149 11.84 27.75 -3.82
C VAL A 149 13.27 27.96 -3.29
N VAL A 150 13.71 27.11 -2.37
CA VAL A 150 15.06 27.19 -1.78
C VAL A 150 16.14 26.99 -2.83
N SER A 151 16.00 25.98 -3.67
CA SER A 151 16.96 25.71 -4.73
C SER A 151 17.03 26.84 -5.75
N GLU A 152 15.88 27.41 -6.14
CA GLU A 152 15.84 28.41 -7.19
C GLU A 152 16.28 29.80 -6.70
N LEU A 153 15.86 30.21 -5.49
CA LEU A 153 16.09 31.56 -5.00
C LEU A 153 17.36 31.71 -4.15
N PHE A 154 17.76 30.67 -3.40
CA PHE A 154 18.80 30.80 -2.37
C PHE A 154 20.08 30.02 -2.68
N ILE A 155 20.04 28.99 -3.54
CA ILE A 155 21.22 28.19 -3.83
C ILE A 155 21.76 28.54 -5.22
N GLN A 156 23.02 29.01 -5.23
CA GLN A 156 23.78 29.22 -6.46
C GLN A 156 24.85 28.12 -6.57
N TRP A 157 24.46 26.95 -7.07
CA TRP A 157 25.38 25.84 -7.30
C TRP A 157 26.28 26.10 -8.51
N ASP A 158 25.67 26.55 -9.60
CA ASP A 158 26.40 26.94 -10.80
C ASP A 158 26.68 28.45 -10.81
N VAL A 159 27.92 28.82 -11.17
CA VAL A 159 28.34 30.24 -11.25
C VAL A 159 27.58 30.93 -12.39
N ASP A 160 27.27 30.20 -13.45
CA ASP A 160 26.58 30.71 -14.65
C ASP A 160 25.04 30.74 -14.46
N LYS A 161 24.53 30.37 -13.27
CA LYS A 161 23.10 30.43 -12.97
C LYS A 161 22.61 31.88 -13.03
N ILE A 162 21.73 32.17 -13.98
CA ILE A 162 21.05 33.46 -14.11
C ILE A 162 20.04 33.61 -12.96
N SER A 163 20.01 34.77 -12.31
CA SER A 163 19.01 35.03 -11.26
C SER A 163 17.60 35.07 -11.84
N VAL A 164 16.65 34.50 -11.10
CA VAL A 164 15.22 34.55 -11.44
C VAL A 164 14.72 35.99 -11.60
N PHE A 165 15.29 36.92 -10.83
CA PHE A 165 14.88 38.33 -10.86
C PHE A 165 15.50 39.12 -12.00
N SER A 166 16.51 38.60 -12.69
CA SER A 166 17.18 39.26 -13.81
C SER A 166 16.68 38.80 -15.19
N ASP A 167 15.94 37.70 -15.26
CA ASP A 167 15.42 37.12 -16.51
C ASP A 167 13.91 36.89 -16.39
N GLY A 168 13.13 37.59 -17.22
CA GLY A 168 11.67 37.50 -17.23
C GLY A 168 11.16 36.12 -17.68
N ILE A 169 11.85 35.41 -18.55
CA ILE A 169 11.48 34.04 -18.98
C ILE A 169 11.67 33.07 -17.81
N ARG A 170 12.79 33.17 -17.13
CA ARG A 170 13.08 32.34 -15.96
C ARG A 170 12.09 32.59 -14.82
N MET A 171 11.76 33.84 -14.55
CA MET A 171 10.72 34.23 -13.59
C MET A 171 9.36 33.64 -13.98
N GLY A 172 8.98 33.72 -15.26
CA GLY A 172 7.75 33.12 -15.76
C GLY A 172 7.70 31.59 -15.55
N ASN A 173 8.79 30.90 -15.90
CA ASN A 173 8.90 29.44 -15.70
C ASN A 173 8.81 29.05 -14.22
N PHE A 174 9.43 29.84 -13.34
CA PHE A 174 9.36 29.61 -11.89
C PHE A 174 7.93 29.76 -11.36
N ILE A 175 7.23 30.84 -11.74
CA ILE A 175 5.84 31.04 -11.33
C ILE A 175 4.94 29.92 -11.87
N VAL A 176 5.07 29.57 -13.15
CA VAL A 176 4.31 28.48 -13.76
C VAL A 176 4.55 27.16 -13.05
N SER A 177 5.81 26.87 -12.68
CA SER A 177 6.15 25.63 -11.97
C SER A 177 5.49 25.53 -10.59
N LEU A 178 5.38 26.65 -9.86
CA LEU A 178 4.64 26.68 -8.58
C LEU A 178 3.14 26.36 -8.79
N PHE A 179 2.50 26.94 -9.81
CA PHE A 179 1.10 26.61 -10.14
C PHE A 179 0.95 25.15 -10.55
N VAL A 180 1.89 24.61 -11.33
CA VAL A 180 1.89 23.22 -11.76
C VAL A 180 2.01 22.28 -10.54
N LEU A 181 2.90 22.56 -9.59
CA LEU A 181 3.02 21.74 -8.37
C LEU A 181 1.76 21.81 -7.50
N LEU A 182 1.14 22.99 -7.38
CA LEU A 182 -0.14 23.12 -6.69
C LEU A 182 -1.25 22.32 -7.39
N ALA A 183 -1.28 22.31 -8.73
CA ALA A 183 -2.22 21.48 -9.48
C ALA A 183 -1.97 19.99 -9.25
N PHE A 184 -0.72 19.52 -9.26
CA PHE A 184 -0.39 18.12 -8.92
C PHE A 184 -0.77 17.77 -7.49
N PHE A 185 -0.60 18.68 -6.55
CA PHE A 185 -1.07 18.49 -5.18
C PHE A 185 -2.60 18.37 -5.11
N ALA A 186 -3.34 19.25 -5.78
CA ALA A 186 -4.80 19.14 -5.85
C ALA A 186 -5.25 17.80 -6.46
N VAL A 187 -4.62 17.36 -7.55
CA VAL A 187 -4.87 16.04 -8.15
C VAL A 187 -4.56 14.93 -7.17
N SER A 188 -3.46 15.02 -6.41
CA SER A 188 -3.11 14.01 -5.41
C SER A 188 -4.17 13.87 -4.31
N LEU A 189 -4.77 14.98 -3.87
CA LEU A 189 -5.87 14.95 -2.90
C LEU A 189 -7.12 14.26 -3.45
N VAL A 190 -7.43 14.48 -4.72
CA VAL A 190 -8.54 13.79 -5.40
C VAL A 190 -8.26 12.30 -5.52
N ILE A 191 -7.05 11.91 -5.88
CA ILE A 191 -6.64 10.49 -5.93
C ILE A 191 -6.82 9.84 -4.55
N ILE A 192 -6.35 10.49 -3.49
CA ILE A 192 -6.49 9.99 -2.11
C ILE A 192 -7.96 9.81 -1.73
N TYR A 193 -8.81 10.76 -2.10
CA TYR A 193 -10.24 10.67 -1.84
C TYR A 193 -10.85 9.41 -2.48
N PHE A 194 -10.61 9.20 -3.79
CA PHE A 194 -11.13 8.04 -4.50
C PHE A 194 -10.51 6.71 -4.04
N GLU A 195 -9.22 6.69 -3.70
CA GLU A 195 -8.59 5.48 -3.15
C GLU A 195 -9.21 5.09 -1.81
N ARG A 196 -9.52 6.04 -0.93
CA ARG A 196 -10.22 5.76 0.33
C ARG A 196 -11.63 5.25 0.10
N GLU A 197 -12.41 5.92 -0.75
CA GLU A 197 -13.77 5.50 -1.08
C GLU A 197 -13.80 4.08 -1.66
N LYS A 198 -12.89 3.77 -2.57
CA LYS A 198 -12.74 2.44 -3.16
C LYS A 198 -12.37 1.37 -2.11
N ASN A 199 -11.47 1.70 -1.19
CA ASN A 199 -11.06 0.80 -0.11
C ASN A 199 -12.23 0.52 0.85
N ASP A 200 -12.99 1.55 1.24
CA ASP A 200 -14.18 1.40 2.09
C ASP A 200 -15.26 0.56 1.41
N ALA A 201 -15.51 0.78 0.12
CA ALA A 201 -16.46 -0.02 -0.65
C ALA A 201 -16.02 -1.48 -0.80
N SER A 202 -14.72 -1.74 -0.97
CA SER A 202 -14.16 -3.09 -1.01
C SER A 202 -14.35 -3.81 0.32
N LEU A 203 -14.06 -3.12 1.42
CA LEU A 203 -14.24 -3.64 2.77
C LEU A 203 -15.69 -4.02 3.05
N CYS A 204 -16.64 -3.14 2.68
CA CYS A 204 -18.08 -3.42 2.82
C CYS A 204 -18.49 -4.68 2.05
N LYS A 205 -18.03 -4.85 0.80
CA LYS A 205 -18.31 -6.02 -0.02
C LYS A 205 -17.76 -7.32 0.58
N ASP A 206 -16.56 -7.27 1.14
CA ASP A 206 -15.94 -8.44 1.75
C ASP A 206 -16.64 -8.84 3.06
N LEU A 207 -17.08 -7.86 3.85
CA LEU A 207 -17.94 -8.08 5.01
C LEU A 207 -19.27 -8.72 4.64
N GLU A 208 -19.92 -8.24 3.58
CA GLU A 208 -21.18 -8.79 3.09
C GLU A 208 -21.00 -10.23 2.58
N ARG A 209 -19.95 -10.49 1.80
CA ARG A 209 -19.59 -11.84 1.35
C ARG A 209 -19.35 -12.80 2.51
N GLN A 210 -18.70 -12.37 3.57
CA GLN A 210 -18.48 -13.21 4.74
C GLN A 210 -19.79 -13.51 5.49
N LYS A 211 -20.67 -12.51 5.67
CA LYS A 211 -21.99 -12.72 6.26
C LYS A 211 -22.81 -13.73 5.46
N LEU A 212 -22.79 -13.62 4.12
CA LEU A 212 -23.44 -14.57 3.24
C LEU A 212 -22.82 -15.97 3.34
N ARG A 213 -21.49 -16.08 3.32
CA ARG A 213 -20.79 -17.37 3.50
C ARG A 213 -21.05 -18.00 4.87
N HIS A 214 -21.24 -17.21 5.90
CA HIS A 214 -21.59 -17.72 7.22
C HIS A 214 -23.02 -18.25 7.23
N LYS A 215 -23.99 -17.51 6.67
CA LYS A 215 -25.38 -17.97 6.52
C LYS A 215 -25.48 -19.28 5.72
N ILE A 216 -24.69 -19.41 4.63
CA ILE A 216 -24.65 -20.63 3.81
C ILE A 216 -24.12 -21.85 4.59
N LYS A 217 -23.41 -21.69 5.71
CA LYS A 217 -22.84 -22.81 6.49
C LYS A 217 -23.73 -23.29 7.62
N ILE A 218 -24.74 -22.54 7.99
CA ILE A 218 -25.66 -22.85 9.09
C ILE A 218 -26.93 -23.49 8.53
N ASP A 219 -27.46 -24.45 9.24
CA ASP A 219 -28.77 -25.03 8.98
C ASP A 219 -29.84 -24.15 9.61
N ASP A 220 -30.79 -23.67 8.81
CA ASP A 220 -31.78 -22.70 9.24
C ASP A 220 -32.73 -23.23 10.31
N LEU A 221 -32.97 -24.55 10.36
CA LEU A 221 -33.87 -25.16 11.34
C LEU A 221 -33.20 -25.33 12.71
N THR A 222 -32.00 -25.93 12.71
CA THR A 222 -31.35 -26.35 13.97
C THR A 222 -30.27 -25.37 14.45
N GLY A 223 -29.82 -24.46 13.60
CA GLY A 223 -28.71 -23.56 13.89
C GLY A 223 -27.37 -24.27 14.10
N LEU A 224 -27.25 -25.54 13.68
CA LEU A 224 -25.99 -26.28 13.57
C LEU A 224 -25.30 -25.97 12.24
N TYR A 225 -24.05 -26.39 12.09
CA TYR A 225 -23.42 -26.38 10.79
C TYR A 225 -24.13 -27.35 9.82
N ASN A 226 -24.32 -26.92 8.58
CA ASN A 226 -24.99 -27.74 7.57
C ASN A 226 -24.02 -28.69 6.84
N ARG A 227 -24.55 -29.49 5.90
CA ARG A 227 -23.79 -30.45 5.08
C ARG A 227 -22.64 -29.81 4.28
N ILE A 228 -22.76 -28.53 3.86
CA ILE A 228 -21.71 -27.82 3.14
C ILE A 228 -20.52 -27.54 4.07
N ALA A 229 -20.81 -27.08 5.28
CA ALA A 229 -19.80 -26.85 6.31
C ALA A 229 -19.10 -28.15 6.72
N PHE A 230 -19.85 -29.27 6.88
CA PHE A 230 -19.29 -30.58 7.16
C PHE A 230 -18.29 -31.03 6.09
N ARG A 231 -18.66 -30.97 4.80
CA ARG A 231 -17.74 -31.35 3.71
C ARG A 231 -16.46 -30.51 3.69
N LYS A 232 -16.57 -29.25 4.07
CA LYS A 232 -15.40 -28.37 4.16
C LYS A 232 -14.52 -28.74 5.36
N ALA A 233 -15.11 -29.08 6.51
CA ALA A 233 -14.38 -29.53 7.69
C ALA A 233 -13.58 -30.80 7.41
N ILE A 234 -14.22 -31.80 6.77
CA ILE A 234 -13.54 -33.04 6.34
C ILE A 234 -12.32 -32.74 5.46
N ARG A 235 -12.49 -31.90 4.44
CA ARG A 235 -11.39 -31.53 3.54
C ARG A 235 -10.21 -30.87 4.28
N ASN A 236 -10.53 -29.96 5.21
CA ASN A 236 -9.50 -29.31 6.01
C ASN A 236 -8.73 -30.31 6.89
N MET A 237 -9.43 -31.33 7.41
CA MET A 237 -8.81 -32.40 8.20
C MET A 237 -7.94 -33.34 7.35
N GLU A 238 -8.33 -33.61 6.11
CA GLU A 238 -7.55 -34.40 5.14
C GLU A 238 -6.27 -33.66 4.70
N GLU A 239 -6.30 -32.33 4.64
CA GLU A 239 -5.18 -31.47 4.29
C GLU A 239 -4.27 -31.15 5.50
N ASP A 240 -4.71 -31.45 6.72
CA ASP A 240 -3.97 -31.19 7.93
C ASP A 240 -2.84 -32.20 8.09
N THR A 241 -1.62 -31.71 8.03
CA THR A 241 -0.38 -32.49 8.24
C THR A 241 0.08 -32.54 9.70
N SER A 242 -0.70 -31.95 10.61
CA SER A 242 -0.41 -32.00 12.05
C SER A 242 -0.76 -33.37 12.62
N SER A 243 -0.13 -33.73 13.75
CA SER A 243 -0.37 -35.01 14.45
C SER A 243 -1.66 -35.00 15.29
N VAL A 244 -2.69 -34.28 14.85
CA VAL A 244 -3.97 -34.17 15.58
C VAL A 244 -4.86 -35.36 15.22
N GLU A 245 -5.38 -36.04 16.23
CA GLU A 245 -6.37 -37.10 16.06
C GLU A 245 -7.76 -36.50 16.10
N TYR A 246 -8.62 -36.89 15.13
CA TYR A 246 -10.00 -36.45 15.03
C TYR A 246 -10.94 -37.59 15.37
N ILE A 247 -11.96 -37.32 16.17
CA ILE A 247 -13.01 -38.29 16.54
C ILE A 247 -14.31 -37.82 15.85
N PHE A 248 -14.92 -38.76 15.11
CA PHE A 248 -16.21 -38.54 14.45
C PHE A 248 -17.30 -39.33 15.18
N VAL A 249 -18.39 -38.63 15.52
CA VAL A 249 -19.58 -39.26 16.09
C VAL A 249 -20.76 -38.96 15.19
N MET A 250 -21.49 -40.00 14.79
CA MET A 250 -22.74 -39.86 14.02
C MET A 250 -23.91 -40.20 14.96
N ILE A 251 -24.88 -39.33 15.01
CA ILE A 251 -26.09 -39.47 15.83
C ILE A 251 -27.29 -39.52 14.86
N ASP A 252 -28.19 -40.47 15.01
CA ASP A 252 -29.43 -40.56 14.26
C ASP A 252 -30.63 -40.69 15.19
N VAL A 253 -31.80 -40.20 14.78
CA VAL A 253 -33.03 -40.26 15.57
C VAL A 253 -33.82 -41.48 15.19
N ASP A 254 -33.92 -42.44 16.12
CA ASP A 254 -34.70 -43.67 15.88
C ASP A 254 -36.17 -43.37 15.57
N ASN A 255 -36.69 -44.03 14.53
CA ASN A 255 -38.08 -43.93 14.12
C ASN A 255 -38.56 -42.50 13.79
N PHE A 256 -37.66 -41.61 13.33
CA PHE A 256 -37.99 -40.21 13.02
C PHE A 256 -39.12 -40.07 12.00
N LYS A 257 -39.15 -40.95 11.00
CA LYS A 257 -40.25 -41.01 10.03
C LYS A 257 -41.61 -41.31 10.71
N LEU A 258 -41.62 -42.25 11.64
CA LEU A 258 -42.86 -42.64 12.35
C LEU A 258 -43.35 -41.44 13.24
N LEU A 259 -42.43 -40.68 13.81
CA LEU A 259 -42.75 -39.46 14.55
C LEU A 259 -43.44 -38.44 13.63
N ASN A 260 -42.85 -38.20 12.42
CA ASN A 260 -43.45 -37.28 11.43
C ASN A 260 -44.83 -37.77 10.93
N ASP A 261 -44.96 -39.07 10.62
CA ASP A 261 -46.21 -39.63 10.13
C ASP A 261 -47.32 -39.59 11.17
N LYS A 262 -47.00 -39.71 12.45
CA LYS A 262 -47.98 -39.72 13.55
C LYS A 262 -48.32 -38.32 14.08
N PHE A 263 -47.36 -37.40 14.16
CA PHE A 263 -47.52 -36.10 14.82
C PHE A 263 -47.31 -34.91 13.87
N GLY A 264 -46.99 -35.17 12.61
CA GLY A 264 -46.77 -34.14 11.63
C GLY A 264 -45.32 -33.62 11.59
N HIS A 265 -44.91 -33.03 10.46
CA HIS A 265 -43.54 -32.52 10.24
C HIS A 265 -43.14 -31.46 11.25
N LEU A 266 -44.07 -30.66 11.73
CA LEU A 266 -43.75 -29.62 12.75
C LEU A 266 -43.27 -30.25 14.07
N ALA A 267 -43.80 -31.42 14.46
CA ALA A 267 -43.34 -32.15 15.62
C ALA A 267 -41.93 -32.72 15.42
N GLY A 268 -41.62 -33.20 14.21
CA GLY A 268 -40.26 -33.62 13.83
C GLY A 268 -39.28 -32.48 13.83
N ASP A 269 -39.65 -31.34 13.30
CA ASP A 269 -38.82 -30.12 13.31
C ASP A 269 -38.48 -29.68 14.74
N ASN A 270 -39.49 -29.67 15.64
CA ASN A 270 -39.27 -29.34 17.05
C ASN A 270 -38.35 -30.37 17.74
N CYS A 271 -38.48 -31.66 17.42
CA CYS A 271 -37.56 -32.69 17.93
C CYS A 271 -36.12 -32.44 17.52
N LEU A 272 -35.86 -32.06 16.27
CA LEU A 272 -34.54 -31.74 15.77
C LEU A 272 -33.98 -30.47 16.41
N ILE A 273 -34.81 -29.46 16.63
CA ILE A 273 -34.44 -28.21 17.34
C ILE A 273 -34.03 -28.51 18.79
N GLU A 274 -34.83 -29.28 19.51
CA GLU A 274 -34.54 -29.66 20.88
C GLU A 274 -33.25 -30.50 20.99
N LEU A 275 -33.12 -31.53 20.14
CA LEU A 275 -31.93 -32.37 20.08
C LEU A 275 -30.67 -31.50 19.84
N SER A 276 -30.73 -30.60 18.85
CA SER A 276 -29.62 -29.67 18.55
C SER A 276 -29.28 -28.76 19.74
N GLY A 277 -30.30 -28.31 20.47
CA GLY A 277 -30.13 -27.50 21.68
C GLY A 277 -29.45 -28.28 22.81
N ILE A 278 -29.79 -29.56 22.99
CA ILE A 278 -29.15 -30.47 23.93
C ILE A 278 -27.67 -30.68 23.53
N MET A 279 -27.43 -31.02 22.27
CA MET A 279 -26.05 -31.23 21.77
C MET A 279 -25.16 -30.01 21.99
N LYS A 280 -25.65 -28.80 21.72
CA LYS A 280 -24.92 -27.54 21.97
C LYS A 280 -24.55 -27.34 23.44
N LYS A 281 -25.37 -27.81 24.38
CA LYS A 281 -25.09 -27.71 25.82
C LYS A 281 -24.00 -28.66 26.29
N PHE A 282 -23.93 -29.85 25.70
CA PHE A 282 -22.98 -30.89 26.12
C PHE A 282 -21.67 -30.89 25.34
N CYS A 283 -21.68 -30.37 24.12
CA CYS A 283 -20.52 -30.36 23.21
C CYS A 283 -19.98 -28.93 23.06
N CYS A 284 -19.36 -28.39 24.11
CA CYS A 284 -18.84 -27.00 24.08
C CYS A 284 -17.60 -26.85 23.18
N ASP A 285 -16.80 -27.93 23.01
CA ASP A 285 -15.52 -27.90 22.31
C ASP A 285 -15.50 -28.73 21.03
N CYS A 286 -16.67 -29.05 20.47
CA CYS A 286 -16.78 -29.83 19.24
C CYS A 286 -17.64 -29.12 18.18
N ASP A 287 -17.31 -29.38 16.91
CA ASP A 287 -18.10 -28.91 15.77
C ASP A 287 -19.33 -29.82 15.59
N LEU A 288 -20.52 -29.23 15.61
CA LEU A 288 -21.79 -29.92 15.44
C LEU A 288 -22.38 -29.66 14.05
N PHE A 289 -22.66 -30.72 13.33
CA PHE A 289 -23.14 -30.64 11.95
C PHE A 289 -24.49 -31.35 11.81
N ARG A 290 -25.40 -30.76 11.03
CA ARG A 290 -26.57 -31.47 10.48
C ARG A 290 -26.22 -31.97 9.07
N TYR A 291 -26.06 -33.28 8.93
CA TYR A 291 -25.65 -33.89 7.66
C TYR A 291 -26.82 -34.21 6.71
N GLY A 292 -27.92 -34.65 7.25
CA GLY A 292 -29.11 -34.99 6.51
C GLY A 292 -30.34 -34.94 7.42
N GLY A 293 -31.44 -35.22 6.84
CA GLY A 293 -32.59 -35.47 7.65
C GLY A 293 -33.83 -34.79 7.21
N GLY A 294 -34.70 -35.52 7.04
CA GLY A 294 -36.08 -35.35 7.04
C GLY A 294 -36.72 -36.56 6.73
#